data_fc130aaba1d67a85624e5bf16db71b72
#
_entry.id   fc130aaba1d67a85624e5bf16db71b72
#
_cell.length_a   1.000
_cell.length_b   1.000
_cell.length_c   1.000
_cell.angle_alpha   90.00
_cell.angle_beta   90.00
_cell.angle_gamma   90.00
#
_symmetry.space_group_name_H-M   'P 1'
#
loop_
_entity.id
_entity.type
_entity.pdbx_description
1 polymer ?
#
loop_
_entity_poly.entity_id
_entity_poly.type
_entity_poly.pdbx_seq_one_letter_code
_entity_poly.pdbx_strand_id
1 'polypeptide(L)'
;MTGLLLTPQPQIDKGNYLDVAVVQPNIHLSQKWKPGGSRENIASLLALSKRAILDSADLLIWPESATSVNILTGNPYKLNWIKSSLGTTKLISGIPYYSGSNLNRLVYNSVVMISSHSVSELYHKIKLVPMAEYIPLSEYFPFLKKFTLGVLGNCTRGKDYTLYEVKETKIAPMVCIESTFPSL
;
A
#
# COMPACT_ATOMS: atom_id res chain seq x y z
N MET A 1 33.50 28.94 12.93
CA MET A 1 32.26 29.12 13.72
C MET A 1 31.16 28.35 13.02
N THR A 2 30.88 27.14 13.45
CA THR A 2 29.80 26.30 12.93
C THR A 2 28.53 26.64 13.69
N GLY A 3 27.62 27.37 13.05
CA GLY A 3 26.32 27.68 13.61
C GLY A 3 25.46 26.41 13.68
N LEU A 4 25.18 25.96 14.89
CA LEU A 4 24.23 24.91 15.16
C LEU A 4 22.81 25.49 14.91
N LEU A 5 22.17 25.14 13.79
CA LEU A 5 20.76 25.43 13.58
C LEU A 5 19.96 24.52 14.50
N LEU A 6 19.55 25.07 15.64
CA LEU A 6 18.55 24.43 16.49
C LEU A 6 17.21 24.48 15.75
N THR A 7 16.82 23.40 15.09
CA THR A 7 15.45 23.22 14.65
C THR A 7 14.55 23.14 15.89
N PRO A 8 13.50 23.98 16.00
CA PRO A 8 12.58 23.87 17.13
C PRO A 8 12.00 22.44 17.14
N GLN A 9 12.11 21.78 18.28
CA GLN A 9 11.44 20.51 18.49
C GLN A 9 9.93 20.77 18.31
N PRO A 10 9.22 19.98 17.52
CA PRO A 10 7.77 20.14 17.41
C PRO A 10 7.18 20.01 18.79
N GLN A 11 6.42 21.00 19.23
CA GLN A 11 5.61 20.90 20.44
C GLN A 11 4.56 19.84 20.16
N ILE A 12 4.71 18.68 20.78
CA ILE A 12 3.68 17.64 20.76
C ILE A 12 2.56 18.16 21.64
N ASP A 13 1.52 18.67 21.00
CA ASP A 13 0.28 18.98 21.68
C ASP A 13 -0.24 17.68 22.30
N LYS A 14 -0.49 17.67 23.62
CA LYS A 14 -0.93 16.47 24.35
C LYS A 14 -2.38 16.07 24.03
N GLY A 15 -2.96 16.66 22.98
CA GLY A 15 -4.26 16.32 22.41
C GLY A 15 -4.25 14.98 21.66
N ASN A 16 -4.96 14.86 20.60
CA ASN A 16 -5.16 13.62 19.84
C ASN A 16 -3.95 13.29 18.94
N TYR A 17 -3.06 12.40 19.39
CA TYR A 17 -1.99 11.85 18.53
C TYR A 17 -2.27 10.39 18.15
N LEU A 18 -1.75 9.99 17.00
CA LEU A 18 -1.68 8.58 16.57
C LEU A 18 -0.25 8.07 16.76
N ASP A 19 -0.11 6.90 17.35
CA ASP A 19 1.14 6.17 17.37
C ASP A 19 1.25 5.39 16.05
N VAL A 20 2.16 5.84 15.16
CA VAL A 20 2.27 5.33 13.80
C VAL A 20 3.63 4.68 13.59
N ALA A 21 3.63 3.41 13.18
CA ALA A 21 4.83 2.69 12.78
C ALA A 21 4.88 2.50 11.27
N VAL A 22 5.99 2.89 10.65
CA VAL A 22 6.23 2.71 9.21
C VAL A 22 7.26 1.61 9.01
N VAL A 23 6.94 0.62 8.18
CA VAL A 23 7.81 -0.52 7.89
C VAL A 23 8.50 -0.36 6.55
N GLN A 24 9.83 -0.36 6.58
CA GLN A 24 10.67 -0.32 5.40
C GLN A 24 11.48 -1.63 5.27
N PRO A 25 11.00 -2.60 4.46
CA PRO A 25 11.60 -3.93 4.39
C PRO A 25 12.86 -4.02 3.54
N ASN A 26 13.16 -3.02 2.71
CA ASN A 26 14.31 -2.98 1.79
C ASN A 26 14.44 -4.24 0.90
N ILE A 27 13.33 -4.83 0.50
CA ILE A 27 13.30 -6.01 -0.37
C ILE A 27 13.67 -5.60 -1.80
N HIS A 28 14.68 -6.23 -2.37
CA HIS A 28 15.08 -5.98 -3.76
C HIS A 28 13.94 -6.36 -4.73
N LEU A 29 13.77 -5.60 -5.81
CA LEU A 29 12.66 -5.75 -6.74
C LEU A 29 12.55 -7.17 -7.31
N SER A 30 13.68 -7.80 -7.67
CA SER A 30 13.73 -9.18 -8.16
C SER A 30 13.26 -10.22 -7.16
N GLN A 31 13.47 -9.98 -5.85
CA GLN A 31 12.99 -10.85 -4.79
C GLN A 31 11.51 -10.61 -4.50
N LYS A 32 11.10 -9.35 -4.49
CA LYS A 32 9.71 -8.95 -4.23
C LYS A 32 8.72 -9.66 -5.16
N TRP A 33 9.05 -9.78 -6.43
CA TRP A 33 8.18 -10.34 -7.46
C TRP A 33 8.54 -11.78 -7.88
N LYS A 34 9.43 -12.44 -7.15
CA LYS A 34 9.77 -13.84 -7.40
C LYS A 34 8.51 -14.71 -7.28
N PRO A 35 8.25 -15.62 -8.23
CA PRO A 35 7.18 -16.60 -8.12
C PRO A 35 7.27 -17.37 -6.79
N GLY A 36 6.18 -17.42 -6.04
CA GLY A 36 6.14 -18.03 -4.71
C GLY A 36 6.67 -17.17 -3.57
N GLY A 37 7.40 -16.06 -3.82
CA GLY A 37 8.05 -15.22 -2.80
C GLY A 37 7.12 -14.39 -1.93
N SER A 38 5.83 -14.35 -2.22
CA SER A 38 4.88 -13.52 -1.46
C SER A 38 4.74 -13.93 0.02
N ARG A 39 4.98 -15.21 0.35
CA ARG A 39 4.95 -15.69 1.73
C ARG A 39 6.14 -15.15 2.52
N GLU A 40 7.33 -15.20 1.94
CA GLU A 40 8.55 -14.66 2.52
C GLU A 40 8.46 -13.13 2.70
N ASN A 41 7.90 -12.44 1.72
CA ASN A 41 7.67 -10.99 1.79
C ASN A 41 6.75 -10.65 2.97
N ILE A 42 5.62 -11.34 3.12
CA ILE A 42 4.69 -11.12 4.24
C ILE A 42 5.35 -11.48 5.57
N ALA A 43 6.10 -12.60 5.63
CA ALA A 43 6.83 -13.00 6.84
C ALA A 43 7.83 -11.93 7.28
N SER A 44 8.60 -11.38 6.35
CA SER A 44 9.56 -10.29 6.60
C SER A 44 8.86 -9.03 7.10
N LEU A 45 7.76 -8.63 6.46
CA LEU A 45 6.97 -7.47 6.88
C LEU A 45 6.40 -7.66 8.29
N LEU A 46 5.83 -8.82 8.59
CA LEU A 46 5.30 -9.12 9.92
C LEU A 46 6.42 -9.16 10.98
N ALA A 47 7.58 -9.72 10.65
CA ALA A 47 8.73 -9.73 11.56
C ALA A 47 9.20 -8.32 11.91
N LEU A 48 9.30 -7.43 10.92
CA LEU A 48 9.64 -6.02 11.13
C LEU A 48 8.55 -5.26 11.90
N SER A 49 7.28 -5.65 11.72
CA SER A 49 6.14 -5.04 12.41
C SER A 49 5.99 -5.47 13.87
N LYS A 50 6.64 -6.57 14.26
CA LYS A 50 6.40 -7.23 15.55
C LYS A 50 6.51 -6.30 16.74
N ARG A 51 7.52 -5.43 16.77
CA ARG A 51 7.72 -4.48 17.88
C ARG A 51 6.55 -3.50 17.98
N ALA A 52 6.18 -2.87 16.88
CA ALA A 52 5.07 -1.91 16.84
C ALA A 52 3.74 -2.57 17.26
N ILE A 53 3.50 -3.81 16.85
CA ILE A 53 2.30 -4.57 17.21
C ILE A 53 2.29 -4.88 18.72
N LEU A 54 3.42 -5.28 19.29
CA LEU A 54 3.55 -5.57 20.74
C LEU A 54 3.38 -4.30 21.57
N ASP A 55 3.88 -3.18 21.11
CA ASP A 55 3.74 -1.87 21.76
C ASP A 55 2.34 -1.25 21.49
N SER A 56 1.44 -1.98 20.80
CA SER A 56 0.06 -1.57 20.47
C SER A 56 -0.05 -0.24 19.73
N ALA A 57 0.84 -0.01 18.77
CA ALA A 57 0.76 1.13 17.86
C ALA A 57 -0.65 1.22 17.23
N ASP A 58 -1.17 2.43 17.08
CA ASP A 58 -2.51 2.64 16.52
C ASP A 58 -2.58 2.27 15.05
N LEU A 59 -1.50 2.59 14.32
CA LEU A 59 -1.40 2.39 12.89
C LEU A 59 -0.04 1.85 12.49
N LEU A 60 -0.07 0.81 11.67
CA LEU A 60 1.07 0.26 10.97
C LEU A 60 0.94 0.57 9.47
N ILE A 61 2.02 1.03 8.84
CA ILE A 61 2.04 1.33 7.42
C ILE A 61 3.06 0.43 6.71
N TRP A 62 2.58 -0.37 5.77
CA TRP A 62 3.40 -1.13 4.83
C TRP A 62 3.53 -0.40 3.50
N PRO A 63 4.61 -0.63 2.74
CA PRO A 63 4.88 0.07 1.49
C PRO A 63 3.89 -0.28 0.37
N GLU A 64 4.02 0.44 -0.75
CA GLU A 64 3.34 0.16 -2.01
C GLU A 64 3.58 -1.29 -2.47
N SER A 65 2.52 -1.96 -2.91
CA SER A 65 2.57 -3.37 -3.37
C SER A 65 3.28 -4.31 -2.38
N ALA A 66 3.07 -4.12 -1.09
CA ALA A 66 3.80 -4.82 -0.02
C ALA A 66 3.66 -6.34 -0.11
N THR A 67 2.48 -6.84 -0.44
CA THR A 67 2.18 -8.27 -0.46
C THR A 67 2.60 -8.97 -1.75
N SER A 68 2.92 -8.24 -2.81
CA SER A 68 3.24 -8.75 -4.15
C SER A 68 2.15 -9.62 -4.81
N VAL A 69 1.05 -9.88 -4.13
CA VAL A 69 -0.10 -10.63 -4.60
C VAL A 69 -1.39 -10.04 -4.06
N ASN A 70 -2.50 -10.28 -4.77
CA ASN A 70 -3.81 -9.95 -4.25
C ASN A 70 -4.14 -10.91 -3.07
N ILE A 71 -4.15 -10.36 -1.86
CA ILE A 71 -4.45 -11.12 -0.64
C ILE A 71 -5.94 -11.16 -0.33
N LEU A 72 -6.76 -10.34 -0.98
CA LEU A 72 -8.20 -10.25 -0.70
C LEU A 72 -8.98 -11.32 -1.48
N THR A 73 -8.51 -11.68 -2.68
CA THR A 73 -9.12 -12.70 -3.51
C THR A 73 -8.11 -13.80 -3.83
N GLY A 74 -8.49 -15.05 -3.68
CA GLY A 74 -7.63 -16.19 -4.02
C GLY A 74 -6.58 -16.61 -2.99
N ASN A 75 -6.35 -15.83 -1.92
CA ASN A 75 -5.36 -16.16 -0.89
C ASN A 75 -5.85 -15.91 0.55
N PRO A 76 -6.94 -16.52 0.99
CA PRO A 76 -7.52 -16.25 2.32
C PRO A 76 -6.54 -16.54 3.48
N TYR A 77 -5.66 -17.54 3.30
CA TYR A 77 -4.65 -17.87 4.32
C TYR A 77 -3.68 -16.72 4.59
N LYS A 78 -3.24 -16.00 3.56
CA LYS A 78 -2.31 -14.87 3.73
C LYS A 78 -2.99 -13.70 4.43
N LEU A 79 -4.23 -13.39 4.04
CA LEU A 79 -5.02 -12.36 4.71
C LEU A 79 -5.27 -12.71 6.17
N ASN A 80 -5.69 -13.96 6.44
CA ASN A 80 -5.94 -14.41 7.81
C ASN A 80 -4.67 -14.41 8.66
N TRP A 81 -3.52 -14.78 8.09
CA TRP A 81 -2.25 -14.69 8.78
C TRP A 81 -1.91 -13.25 9.16
N ILE A 82 -2.08 -12.29 8.25
CA ILE A 82 -1.88 -10.87 8.56
C ILE A 82 -2.86 -10.46 9.67
N LYS A 83 -4.15 -10.71 9.51
CA LYS A 83 -5.19 -10.32 10.48
C LYS A 83 -4.92 -10.87 11.88
N SER A 84 -4.55 -12.15 12.00
CA SER A 84 -4.25 -12.78 13.30
C SER A 84 -3.00 -12.24 13.97
N SER A 85 -2.11 -11.59 13.21
CA SER A 85 -0.88 -11.00 13.74
C SER A 85 -1.04 -9.57 14.25
N LEU A 86 -2.12 -8.85 13.88
CA LEU A 86 -2.24 -7.41 14.12
C LEU A 86 -2.64 -7.02 15.55
N GLY A 87 -3.29 -7.92 16.30
CA GLY A 87 -3.85 -7.56 17.61
C GLY A 87 -4.84 -6.40 17.49
N THR A 88 -4.59 -5.29 18.20
CA THR A 88 -5.39 -4.06 18.15
C THR A 88 -4.93 -3.07 17.10
N THR A 89 -3.72 -3.24 16.54
CA THR A 89 -3.11 -2.34 15.56
C THR A 89 -3.86 -2.43 14.22
N LYS A 90 -4.14 -1.29 13.60
CA LYS A 90 -4.65 -1.23 12.22
C LYS A 90 -3.47 -1.16 11.25
N LEU A 91 -3.58 -1.85 10.12
CA LEU A 91 -2.56 -1.88 9.07
C LEU A 91 -3.09 -1.19 7.81
N ILE A 92 -2.36 -0.22 7.28
CA ILE A 92 -2.52 0.27 5.91
C ILE A 92 -1.45 -0.37 5.04
N SER A 93 -1.85 -1.03 3.94
CA SER A 93 -0.94 -1.76 3.06
C SER A 93 -1.24 -1.48 1.59
N GLY A 94 -0.20 -1.25 0.80
CA GLY A 94 -0.28 -1.33 -0.66
C GLY A 94 -0.39 -2.77 -1.13
N ILE A 95 -1.33 -3.04 -2.02
CA ILE A 95 -1.56 -4.37 -2.60
C ILE A 95 -1.86 -4.29 -4.10
N PRO A 96 -1.44 -5.25 -4.93
CA PRO A 96 -2.03 -5.44 -6.25
C PRO A 96 -3.44 -6.00 -6.09
N TYR A 97 -4.40 -5.42 -6.80
CA TYR A 97 -5.77 -5.89 -6.78
C TYR A 97 -6.23 -6.23 -8.20
N TYR A 98 -7.01 -7.29 -8.32
CA TYR A 98 -7.52 -7.76 -9.58
C TYR A 98 -9.03 -7.94 -9.52
N SER A 99 -9.76 -7.42 -10.51
CA SER A 99 -11.20 -7.62 -10.66
C SER A 99 -11.54 -8.04 -12.08
N GLY A 100 -12.76 -8.53 -12.28
CA GLY A 100 -13.22 -9.03 -13.58
C GLY A 100 -12.87 -10.50 -13.86
N SER A 101 -13.23 -10.97 -15.04
CA SER A 101 -12.94 -12.31 -15.53
C SER A 101 -11.59 -12.38 -16.24
N ASN A 102 -11.12 -13.60 -16.54
CA ASN A 102 -9.85 -13.80 -17.27
C ASN A 102 -9.79 -13.06 -18.62
N LEU A 103 -10.93 -12.82 -19.28
CA LEU A 103 -11.01 -12.12 -20.56
C LEU A 103 -10.99 -10.59 -20.40
N ASN A 104 -11.51 -10.08 -19.28
CA ASN A 104 -11.61 -8.64 -18.99
C ASN A 104 -11.05 -8.33 -17.61
N ARG A 105 -9.85 -8.80 -17.33
CA ARG A 105 -9.18 -8.59 -16.04
C ARG A 105 -8.70 -7.15 -15.93
N LEU A 106 -9.19 -6.46 -14.90
CA LEU A 106 -8.72 -5.15 -14.49
C LEU A 106 -7.64 -5.33 -13.41
N VAL A 107 -6.56 -4.58 -13.52
CA VAL A 107 -5.43 -4.60 -12.58
C VAL A 107 -5.34 -3.23 -11.92
N TYR A 108 -5.29 -3.20 -10.61
CA TYR A 108 -5.19 -1.97 -9.83
C TYR A 108 -3.97 -2.01 -8.91
N ASN A 109 -3.28 -0.88 -8.81
CA ASN A 109 -2.39 -0.59 -7.70
C ASN A 109 -3.24 0.01 -6.59
N SER A 110 -3.35 -0.68 -5.46
CA SER A 110 -4.37 -0.35 -4.46
C SER A 110 -3.80 -0.23 -3.07
N VAL A 111 -4.52 0.46 -2.21
CA VAL A 111 -4.28 0.51 -0.77
C VAL A 111 -5.51 -0.04 -0.05
N VAL A 112 -5.28 -0.72 1.04
CA VAL A 112 -6.33 -1.28 1.90
C VAL A 112 -5.95 -1.08 3.36
N MET A 113 -6.93 -0.79 4.20
CA MET A 113 -6.76 -0.87 5.65
C MET A 113 -7.31 -2.20 6.17
N ILE A 114 -6.50 -2.88 6.99
CA ILE A 114 -6.79 -4.20 7.55
C ILE A 114 -6.71 -4.10 9.07
N SER A 115 -7.70 -4.67 9.74
CA SER A 115 -7.66 -4.92 11.18
C SER A 115 -7.76 -6.43 11.46
N SER A 116 -7.63 -6.85 12.70
CA SER A 116 -7.86 -8.25 13.10
C SER A 116 -9.23 -8.80 12.67
N HIS A 117 -10.25 -7.93 12.59
CA HIS A 117 -11.63 -8.34 12.34
C HIS A 117 -12.17 -7.92 10.97
N SER A 118 -11.65 -6.84 10.39
CA SER A 118 -12.22 -6.22 9.19
C SER A 118 -11.18 -5.93 8.12
N VAL A 119 -11.70 -5.66 6.92
CA VAL A 119 -10.97 -5.11 5.79
C VAL A 119 -11.81 -3.95 5.28
N SER A 120 -11.18 -2.80 5.07
CA SER A 120 -11.86 -1.59 4.57
C SER A 120 -12.15 -1.66 3.08
N GLU A 121 -12.83 -0.65 2.58
CA GLU A 121 -12.87 -0.35 1.15
C GLU A 121 -11.47 -0.10 0.59
N LEU A 122 -11.30 -0.40 -0.69
CA LEU A 122 -10.04 -0.22 -1.39
C LEU A 122 -9.93 1.22 -1.92
N TYR A 123 -8.78 1.82 -1.71
CA TYR A 123 -8.34 2.93 -2.54
C TYR A 123 -7.61 2.37 -3.75
N HIS A 124 -8.00 2.76 -4.94
CA HIS A 124 -7.30 2.45 -6.19
C HIS A 124 -6.55 3.68 -6.67
N LYS A 125 -5.26 3.54 -6.94
CA LYS A 125 -4.40 4.63 -7.41
C LYS A 125 -5.02 5.37 -8.60
N ILE A 126 -5.20 6.68 -8.47
CA ILE A 126 -5.88 7.54 -9.44
C ILE A 126 -4.88 8.08 -10.48
N LYS A 127 -3.70 8.52 -10.03
CA LYS A 127 -2.65 9.07 -10.91
C LYS A 127 -1.62 8.00 -11.22
N LEU A 128 -1.75 7.37 -12.37
CA LEU A 128 -0.84 6.32 -12.84
C LEU A 128 0.41 6.89 -13.47
N VAL A 129 1.54 6.19 -13.31
CA VAL A 129 2.82 6.56 -13.94
C VAL A 129 2.79 6.15 -15.42
N PRO A 130 2.96 7.12 -16.36
CA PRO A 130 3.05 6.80 -17.77
C PRO A 130 4.19 5.82 -18.06
N MET A 131 4.01 4.92 -19.01
CA MET A 131 4.92 3.86 -19.45
C MET A 131 5.20 2.78 -18.40
N ALA A 132 5.04 3.05 -17.11
CA ALA A 132 5.25 2.06 -16.05
C ALA A 132 3.95 1.38 -15.60
N GLU A 133 2.87 2.14 -15.42
CA GLU A 133 1.58 1.62 -14.96
C GLU A 133 0.49 1.70 -16.03
N TYR A 134 0.65 2.56 -17.02
CA TYR A 134 -0.23 2.59 -18.19
C TYR A 134 0.54 3.07 -19.41
N ILE A 135 0.08 2.68 -20.60
CA ILE A 135 0.62 3.16 -21.88
C ILE A 135 -0.35 4.18 -22.46
N PRO A 136 0.08 5.44 -22.66
CA PRO A 136 -0.72 6.43 -23.34
C PRO A 136 -1.20 5.92 -24.70
N LEU A 137 -2.42 6.28 -25.09
CA LEU A 137 -3.04 5.87 -26.36
C LEU A 137 -3.29 4.36 -26.55
N SER A 138 -3.00 3.51 -25.54
CA SER A 138 -3.21 2.06 -25.64
C SER A 138 -4.69 1.67 -25.72
N GLU A 139 -5.61 2.57 -25.40
CA GLU A 139 -7.04 2.38 -25.61
C GLU A 139 -7.40 2.43 -27.10
N TYR A 140 -6.73 3.30 -27.87
CA TYR A 140 -6.90 3.43 -29.31
C TYR A 140 -6.03 2.44 -30.10
N PHE A 141 -4.86 2.11 -29.56
CA PHE A 141 -3.88 1.22 -30.18
C PHE A 141 -3.50 0.07 -29.23
N PRO A 142 -4.31 -0.99 -29.14
CA PRO A 142 -4.12 -2.08 -28.14
C PRO A 142 -2.74 -2.77 -28.21
N PHE A 143 -2.07 -2.76 -29.36
CA PHE A 143 -0.73 -3.35 -29.51
C PHE A 143 0.33 -2.62 -28.68
N LEU A 144 0.09 -1.35 -28.30
CA LEU A 144 1.00 -0.57 -27.45
C LEU A 144 1.10 -1.13 -26.03
N LYS A 145 0.09 -1.87 -25.55
CA LYS A 145 0.10 -2.48 -24.21
C LYS A 145 1.30 -3.41 -23.97
N LYS A 146 1.94 -3.89 -25.04
CA LYS A 146 3.14 -4.75 -24.97
C LYS A 146 4.39 -3.98 -24.49
N PHE A 147 4.37 -2.67 -24.52
CA PHE A 147 5.53 -1.82 -24.18
C PHE A 147 5.53 -1.33 -22.72
N THR A 148 4.64 -1.84 -21.87
CA THR A 148 4.68 -1.47 -20.46
C THR A 148 5.96 -1.97 -19.79
N LEU A 149 6.60 -1.10 -19.02
CA LEU A 149 7.83 -1.40 -18.28
C LEU A 149 7.56 -1.81 -16.83
N GLY A 150 6.34 -1.62 -16.36
CA GLY A 150 5.95 -1.89 -14.97
C GLY A 150 5.65 -3.36 -14.70
N VAL A 151 5.94 -3.80 -13.50
CA VAL A 151 5.74 -5.20 -13.07
C VAL A 151 4.25 -5.58 -12.99
N LEU A 152 3.38 -4.65 -12.64
CA LEU A 152 1.92 -4.86 -12.61
C LEU A 152 1.28 -4.83 -14.00
N GLY A 153 2.01 -4.39 -15.03
CA GLY A 153 1.50 -4.22 -16.37
C GLY A 153 0.59 -2.98 -16.50
N ASN A 154 -0.39 -3.04 -17.40
CA ASN A 154 -1.33 -1.94 -17.59
C ASN A 154 -2.35 -1.90 -16.43
N CYS A 155 -2.17 -0.95 -15.53
CA CYS A 155 -3.09 -0.70 -14.43
C CYS A 155 -4.32 0.08 -14.90
N THR A 156 -5.42 -0.18 -14.24
CA THR A 156 -6.66 0.57 -14.35
C THR A 156 -6.64 1.71 -13.33
N ARG A 157 -7.07 2.90 -13.73
CA ARG A 157 -7.16 4.06 -12.85
C ARG A 157 -8.29 3.91 -11.85
N GLY A 158 -8.03 4.28 -10.60
CA GLY A 158 -9.07 4.54 -9.60
C GLY A 158 -9.90 5.78 -9.96
N LYS A 159 -11.10 5.88 -9.38
CA LYS A 159 -12.02 6.99 -9.58
C LYS A 159 -12.41 7.67 -8.27
N ASP A 160 -12.39 6.90 -7.20
CA ASP A 160 -12.95 7.30 -5.91
C ASP A 160 -11.85 7.62 -4.91
N TYR A 161 -12.07 8.66 -4.13
CA TYR A 161 -11.24 9.00 -2.98
C TYR A 161 -11.73 8.22 -1.77
N THR A 162 -10.82 7.50 -1.13
CA THR A 162 -11.12 6.71 0.05
C THR A 162 -10.45 7.35 1.27
N LEU A 163 -11.18 7.49 2.35
CA LEU A 163 -10.66 7.93 3.64
C LEU A 163 -10.72 6.77 4.63
N TYR A 164 -9.60 6.49 5.26
CA TYR A 164 -9.51 5.51 6.34
C TYR A 164 -9.63 6.21 7.69
N GLU A 165 -10.33 5.59 8.62
CA GLU A 165 -10.51 6.14 9.97
C GLU A 165 -9.72 5.32 10.99
N VAL A 166 -8.82 6.00 11.70
CA VAL A 166 -8.06 5.44 12.81
C VAL A 166 -8.26 6.33 14.03
N LYS A 167 -8.91 5.81 15.07
CA LYS A 167 -9.47 6.62 16.15
C LYS A 167 -10.37 7.71 15.54
N GLU A 168 -10.14 8.97 15.87
CA GLU A 168 -10.90 10.11 15.35
C GLU A 168 -10.24 10.78 14.14
N THR A 169 -9.15 10.20 13.63
CA THR A 169 -8.36 10.78 12.53
C THR A 169 -8.70 10.12 11.20
N LYS A 170 -8.99 10.95 10.19
CA LYS A 170 -9.19 10.51 8.80
C LYS A 170 -7.86 10.56 8.05
N ILE A 171 -7.53 9.49 7.37
CA ILE A 171 -6.27 9.30 6.64
C ILE A 171 -6.59 9.08 5.16
N ALA A 172 -6.06 9.95 4.30
CA ALA A 172 -6.13 9.79 2.86
C ALA A 172 -4.88 9.08 2.35
N PRO A 173 -4.99 7.93 1.69
CA PRO A 173 -3.84 7.28 1.08
C PRO A 173 -3.42 8.01 -0.20
N MET A 174 -2.12 8.12 -0.40
CA MET A 174 -1.51 8.55 -1.66
C MET A 174 -0.40 7.56 -2.03
N VAL A 175 -0.33 7.17 -3.30
CA VAL A 175 0.61 6.15 -3.75
C VAL A 175 1.65 6.76 -4.69
N CYS A 176 2.93 6.72 -4.27
CA CYS A 176 4.08 7.08 -5.10
C CYS A 176 3.94 8.51 -5.67
N ILE A 177 3.85 8.64 -7.00
CA ILE A 177 3.76 9.93 -7.72
C ILE A 177 2.55 10.79 -7.30
N GLU A 178 1.53 10.18 -6.71
CA GLU A 178 0.33 10.93 -6.30
C GLU A 178 0.65 12.05 -5.30
N SER A 179 1.65 11.87 -4.46
CA SER A 179 2.10 12.91 -3.51
C SER A 179 2.62 14.20 -4.18
N THR A 180 2.87 14.16 -5.49
CA THR A 180 3.33 15.33 -6.26
C THR A 180 2.17 16.12 -6.89
N PHE A 181 0.93 15.64 -6.77
CA PHE A 181 -0.25 16.29 -7.34
C PHE A 181 -1.03 17.05 -6.26
N PRO A 182 -0.97 18.41 -6.22
CA PRO A 182 -1.67 19.19 -5.20
C PRO A 182 -3.20 19.11 -5.28
N SER A 183 -3.73 18.60 -6.40
CA SER A 183 -5.17 18.49 -6.67
C SER A 183 -5.76 17.11 -6.33
N LEU A 184 -5.02 16.26 -5.61
CA LEU A 184 -5.51 14.98 -5.11
C LEU A 184 -6.15 15.11 -3.74
#